data_9bfb8c621d31245a1c50c2c54231be7b
#
_entry.id   9bfb8c621d31245a1c50c2c54231be7b
#
_cell.length_a   1.000
_cell.length_b   1.000
_cell.length_c   1.000
_cell.angle_alpha   90.00
_cell.angle_beta   90.00
_cell.angle_gamma   90.00
#
_symmetry.space_group_name_H-M   'P 1'
#
loop_
_entity.id
_entity.type
_entity.pdbx_description
1 polymer ?
#
loop_
_entity_poly.entity_id
_entity_poly.type
_entity_poly.pdbx_seq_one_letter_code
_entity_poly.pdbx_strand_id
1 'polypeptide(L)'
;MNPQIIAFYLPQFHRTKENDEWWGKGFTEWTNVAMAKPLFRGHYQPKIPTELGFYDLRFSENREAQAILAQKAGISAFCYWHYWFGNGKKLLNMPFEEVVRLKKPDMPFCLAWANHSWYKKSWKTNKSNFELPRGSKLLVEQTYPGIEDIDAHFYYLLDAFRDKRYYKIDGRLLFVIYAPLKMIDWQLFRDRWQELAQKEGLSGFYFVGHTMEQEFIEDIKNMGYDAVNFSTHHQAFPHKEPAKGILHYLTALKNSISLKPKVVEYEKAIELMKSNYFKEENVYPTIIPNWDHTPRSGTGGYILHGSTPDLFRKHVNSILYNMKNKPQE
;
A
#
# COMPACT_ATOMS: atom_id res chain seq x y z
N MET A 1 -12.93 21.89 8.83
CA MET A 1 -11.60 21.34 9.18
C MET A 1 -10.80 21.11 7.90
N ASN A 2 -9.47 21.24 7.95
CA ASN A 2 -8.63 20.82 6.82
C ASN A 2 -8.51 19.29 6.82
N PRO A 3 -8.63 18.63 5.67
CA PRO A 3 -8.50 17.19 5.58
C PRO A 3 -7.09 16.74 6.03
N GLN A 4 -7.03 15.65 6.77
CA GLN A 4 -5.76 15.04 7.17
C GLN A 4 -5.30 14.08 6.06
N ILE A 5 -4.04 14.17 5.67
CA ILE A 5 -3.46 13.33 4.60
C ILE A 5 -2.43 12.39 5.22
N ILE A 6 -2.70 11.09 5.12
CA ILE A 6 -1.81 10.04 5.61
C ILE A 6 -1.14 9.38 4.41
N ALA A 7 0.19 9.37 4.36
CA ALA A 7 0.94 8.77 3.26
C ALA A 7 1.38 7.34 3.61
N PHE A 8 1.05 6.37 2.76
CA PHE A 8 1.63 5.03 2.86
C PHE A 8 3.14 5.08 2.66
N TYR A 9 3.87 4.43 3.57
CA TYR A 9 5.33 4.42 3.60
C TYR A 9 5.88 3.02 3.35
N LEU A 10 6.67 2.86 2.30
CA LEU A 10 7.26 1.59 1.89
C LEU A 10 8.66 1.41 2.51
N PRO A 11 8.88 0.51 3.47
CA PRO A 11 10.16 0.35 4.16
C PRO A 11 11.17 -0.56 3.42
N GLN A 12 11.19 -0.56 2.08
CA GLN A 12 11.99 -1.50 1.27
C GLN A 12 13.29 -0.91 0.67
N PHE A 13 13.57 0.37 0.94
CA PHE A 13 14.75 1.03 0.39
C PHE A 13 15.98 0.88 1.29
N HIS A 14 16.26 -0.37 1.67
CA HIS A 14 17.45 -0.80 2.42
C HIS A 14 17.73 -2.28 2.17
N ARG A 15 18.95 -2.71 2.43
CA ARG A 15 19.33 -4.12 2.30
C ARG A 15 18.73 -4.95 3.43
N THR A 16 18.25 -6.13 3.08
CA THR A 16 17.88 -7.18 4.03
C THR A 16 18.51 -8.52 3.60
N LYS A 17 18.65 -9.43 4.57
CA LYS A 17 19.19 -10.77 4.30
C LYS A 17 18.30 -11.53 3.32
N GLU A 18 17.00 -11.44 3.49
CA GLU A 18 16.00 -12.12 2.65
C GLU A 18 16.04 -11.58 1.21
N ASN A 19 16.13 -10.27 1.04
CA ASN A 19 16.25 -9.69 -0.30
C ASN A 19 17.57 -10.10 -0.98
N ASP A 20 18.67 -10.20 -0.25
CA ASP A 20 19.95 -10.70 -0.77
C ASP A 20 19.83 -12.17 -1.25
N GLU A 21 19.09 -13.02 -0.51
CA GLU A 21 18.83 -14.42 -0.90
C GLU A 21 17.89 -14.54 -2.11
N TRP A 22 16.87 -13.71 -2.20
CA TRP A 22 15.85 -13.81 -3.25
C TRP A 22 16.23 -13.17 -4.57
N TRP A 23 16.94 -12.05 -4.50
CA TRP A 23 17.19 -11.16 -5.64
C TRP A 23 18.66 -10.93 -5.95
N GLY A 24 19.55 -11.40 -5.06
CA GLY A 24 21.00 -11.23 -5.19
C GLY A 24 21.56 -10.20 -4.21
N LYS A 25 22.84 -10.41 -3.87
CA LYS A 25 23.56 -9.62 -2.87
C LYS A 25 23.53 -8.12 -3.17
N GLY A 26 23.09 -7.35 -2.19
CA GLY A 26 23.04 -5.89 -2.29
C GLY A 26 21.71 -5.35 -2.84
N PHE A 27 20.72 -6.21 -3.09
CA PHE A 27 19.44 -5.79 -3.63
C PHE A 27 18.68 -4.84 -2.69
N THR A 28 18.16 -3.77 -3.28
CA THR A 28 17.13 -2.88 -2.71
C THR A 28 16.14 -2.51 -3.83
N GLU A 29 15.06 -1.82 -3.51
CA GLU A 29 14.16 -1.29 -4.55
C GLU A 29 14.86 -0.33 -5.53
N TRP A 30 15.95 0.31 -5.13
CA TRP A 30 16.76 1.09 -6.03
C TRP A 30 17.36 0.28 -7.19
N THR A 31 17.60 -1.02 -6.99
CA THR A 31 18.07 -1.90 -8.06
C THR A 31 17.04 -1.97 -9.19
N ASN A 32 15.76 -2.11 -8.86
CA ASN A 32 14.68 -2.10 -9.83
C ASN A 32 14.57 -0.75 -10.55
N VAL A 33 14.64 0.35 -9.79
CA VAL A 33 14.56 1.71 -10.33
C VAL A 33 15.70 1.98 -11.29
N ALA A 34 16.96 1.69 -10.90
CA ALA A 34 18.15 1.96 -11.71
C ALA A 34 18.20 1.12 -12.99
N MET A 35 17.66 -0.11 -12.97
CA MET A 35 17.61 -1.02 -14.12
C MET A 35 16.43 -0.76 -15.06
N ALA A 36 15.48 0.09 -14.67
CA ALA A 36 14.31 0.39 -15.48
C ALA A 36 14.69 1.06 -16.81
N LYS A 37 13.97 0.71 -17.87
CA LYS A 37 14.21 1.22 -19.23
C LYS A 37 12.92 1.78 -19.82
N PRO A 38 12.99 2.80 -20.69
CA PRO A 38 11.84 3.22 -21.48
C PRO A 38 11.29 2.06 -22.31
N LEU A 39 9.99 1.80 -22.22
CA LEU A 39 9.32 0.72 -22.94
C LEU A 39 8.52 1.20 -24.17
N PHE A 40 8.40 2.53 -24.33
CA PHE A 40 7.79 3.17 -25.49
C PHE A 40 8.29 4.63 -25.59
N ARG A 41 8.03 5.26 -26.73
CA ARG A 41 8.43 6.67 -26.97
C ARG A 41 7.72 7.62 -25.98
N GLY A 42 8.50 8.41 -25.24
CA GLY A 42 8.00 9.32 -24.20
C GLY A 42 7.86 8.70 -22.81
N HIS A 43 8.13 7.39 -22.64
CA HIS A 43 8.17 6.78 -21.33
C HIS A 43 9.42 7.23 -20.56
N TYR A 44 9.22 7.97 -19.47
CA TYR A 44 10.31 8.46 -18.63
C TYR A 44 10.77 7.36 -17.64
N GLN A 45 11.90 6.75 -17.95
CA GLN A 45 12.61 5.80 -17.10
C GLN A 45 14.12 5.86 -17.39
N PRO A 46 14.99 5.57 -16.41
CA PRO A 46 14.71 5.39 -14.99
C PRO A 46 14.29 6.69 -14.30
N LYS A 47 13.46 6.61 -13.25
CA LYS A 47 13.08 7.75 -12.40
C LYS A 47 14.16 7.93 -11.33
N ILE A 48 15.10 8.81 -11.60
CA ILE A 48 16.20 9.12 -10.67
C ILE A 48 15.69 10.07 -9.58
N PRO A 49 15.93 9.75 -8.29
CA PRO A 49 15.56 10.65 -7.19
C PRO A 49 16.36 11.96 -7.24
N THR A 50 15.74 13.07 -6.85
CA THR A 50 16.34 14.41 -6.86
C THR A 50 16.82 14.83 -5.48
N GLU A 51 15.92 15.25 -4.58
CA GLU A 51 16.29 15.88 -3.32
C GLU A 51 16.98 14.92 -2.34
N LEU A 52 16.55 13.66 -2.29
CA LEU A 52 17.02 12.68 -1.31
C LEU A 52 18.08 11.73 -1.86
N GLY A 53 18.35 11.76 -3.18
CA GLY A 53 19.25 10.80 -3.82
C GLY A 53 18.81 9.35 -3.60
N PHE A 54 19.72 8.42 -3.81
CA PHE A 54 19.51 6.98 -3.55
C PHE A 54 19.69 6.68 -2.06
N TYR A 55 18.74 7.11 -1.26
CA TYR A 55 18.78 6.98 0.20
C TYR A 55 18.72 5.53 0.69
N ASP A 56 19.23 5.31 1.90
CA ASP A 56 19.12 4.04 2.62
C ASP A 56 18.35 4.26 3.93
N LEU A 57 17.29 3.49 4.14
CA LEU A 57 16.41 3.65 5.30
C LEU A 57 17.03 3.17 6.63
N ARG A 58 18.24 2.61 6.61
CA ARG A 58 18.99 2.30 7.83
C ARG A 58 19.48 3.57 8.54
N PHE A 59 19.68 4.66 7.81
CA PHE A 59 20.13 5.93 8.36
C PHE A 59 18.96 6.80 8.81
N SER A 60 19.01 7.26 10.07
CA SER A 60 17.95 8.11 10.65
C SER A 60 17.79 9.42 9.92
N GLU A 61 18.89 10.00 9.44
CA GLU A 61 18.94 11.26 8.70
C GLU A 61 18.08 11.21 7.43
N ASN A 62 18.08 10.08 6.73
CA ASN A 62 17.23 9.89 5.56
C ASN A 62 15.75 9.86 5.92
N ARG A 63 15.38 9.18 7.01
CA ARG A 63 13.99 9.15 7.49
C ARG A 63 13.53 10.52 8.00
N GLU A 64 14.42 11.26 8.67
CA GLU A 64 14.14 12.64 9.12
C GLU A 64 13.96 13.58 7.91
N ALA A 65 14.83 13.52 6.91
CA ALA A 65 14.71 14.29 5.68
C ALA A 65 13.40 14.01 4.92
N GLN A 66 12.98 12.75 4.85
CA GLN A 66 11.70 12.35 4.26
C GLN A 66 10.51 12.95 5.02
N ALA A 67 10.55 12.91 6.36
CA ALA A 67 9.50 13.50 7.20
C ALA A 67 9.39 15.02 7.01
N ILE A 68 10.52 15.72 6.93
CA ILE A 68 10.55 17.17 6.67
C ILE A 68 9.91 17.49 5.31
N LEU A 69 10.24 16.74 4.26
CA LEU A 69 9.64 16.93 2.94
C LEU A 69 8.13 16.65 2.95
N ALA A 70 7.71 15.58 3.62
CA ALA A 70 6.30 15.22 3.75
C ALA A 70 5.50 16.30 4.49
N GLN A 71 6.01 16.79 5.63
CA GLN A 71 5.38 17.86 6.40
C GLN A 71 5.25 19.16 5.58
N LYS A 72 6.29 19.54 4.83
CA LYS A 72 6.25 20.69 3.91
C LYS A 72 5.19 20.53 2.83
N ALA A 73 4.91 19.31 2.42
CA ALA A 73 3.87 18.98 1.44
C ALA A 73 2.46 18.84 2.07
N GLY A 74 2.31 19.07 3.38
CA GLY A 74 1.02 18.98 4.08
C GLY A 74 0.60 17.54 4.45
N ILE A 75 1.53 16.58 4.46
CA ILE A 75 1.26 15.21 4.95
C ILE A 75 1.20 15.24 6.48
N SER A 76 0.12 14.71 7.04
CA SER A 76 -0.16 14.72 8.47
C SER A 76 0.46 13.55 9.21
N ALA A 77 0.60 12.39 8.56
CA ALA A 77 1.18 11.19 9.15
C ALA A 77 1.74 10.24 8.09
N PHE A 78 2.66 9.37 8.49
CA PHE A 78 3.06 8.20 7.71
C PHE A 78 2.29 6.95 8.15
N CYS A 79 1.83 6.15 7.19
CA CYS A 79 1.28 4.82 7.42
C CYS A 79 2.32 3.79 6.95
N TYR A 80 3.10 3.24 7.90
CA TYR A 80 4.16 2.29 7.58
C TYR A 80 3.57 0.94 7.21
N TRP A 81 3.99 0.38 6.06
CA TRP A 81 3.74 -1.02 5.76
C TRP A 81 4.45 -1.89 6.78
N HIS A 82 3.67 -2.71 7.47
CA HIS A 82 4.10 -3.64 8.49
C HIS A 82 3.90 -5.08 8.00
N TYR A 83 4.85 -5.95 8.28
CA TYR A 83 4.87 -7.32 7.77
C TYR A 83 5.04 -8.29 8.92
N TRP A 84 3.94 -8.91 9.31
CA TRP A 84 3.87 -9.99 10.29
C TRP A 84 3.23 -11.20 9.61
N PHE A 85 3.98 -12.30 9.48
CA PHE A 85 3.59 -13.49 8.71
C PHE A 85 3.09 -14.64 9.57
N GLY A 86 2.92 -14.43 10.87
CA GLY A 86 2.62 -15.43 11.88
C GLY A 86 3.86 -16.05 12.51
N ASN A 87 3.70 -16.69 13.68
CA ASN A 87 4.76 -17.30 14.46
C ASN A 87 5.97 -16.39 14.72
N GLY A 88 5.72 -15.10 14.91
CA GLY A 88 6.76 -14.09 15.14
C GLY A 88 7.61 -13.73 13.92
N LYS A 89 7.30 -14.26 12.74
CA LYS A 89 8.06 -13.99 11.52
C LYS A 89 7.77 -12.61 10.98
N LYS A 90 8.79 -11.76 10.89
CA LYS A 90 8.72 -10.37 10.43
C LYS A 90 9.72 -10.12 9.32
N LEU A 91 9.40 -9.18 8.43
CA LEU A 91 10.32 -8.72 7.39
C LEU A 91 10.27 -7.19 7.30
N LEU A 92 11.36 -6.58 6.85
CA LEU A 92 11.46 -5.14 6.58
C LEU A 92 11.13 -4.26 7.80
N ASN A 93 11.18 -4.81 9.01
CA ASN A 93 10.74 -4.18 10.25
C ASN A 93 11.73 -3.12 10.78
N MET A 94 13.02 -3.23 10.44
CA MET A 94 14.09 -2.41 11.01
C MET A 94 13.84 -0.89 10.89
N PRO A 95 13.42 -0.30 9.75
CA PRO A 95 13.21 1.14 9.68
C PRO A 95 12.13 1.64 10.65
N PHE A 96 11.05 0.87 10.81
CA PHE A 96 9.98 1.22 11.74
C PHE A 96 10.40 1.02 13.21
N GLU A 97 11.06 -0.09 13.54
CA GLU A 97 11.60 -0.34 14.88
C GLU A 97 12.54 0.81 15.32
N GLU A 98 13.39 1.29 14.41
CA GLU A 98 14.26 2.43 14.66
C GLU A 98 13.50 3.75 14.88
N VAL A 99 12.41 3.98 14.14
CA VAL A 99 11.52 5.14 14.35
C VAL A 99 10.93 5.13 15.76
N VAL A 100 10.50 3.98 16.25
CA VAL A 100 9.95 3.82 17.60
C VAL A 100 11.05 3.95 18.65
N ARG A 101 12.17 3.26 18.48
CA ARG A 101 13.29 3.25 19.42
C ARG A 101 13.94 4.63 19.59
N LEU A 102 14.21 5.32 18.48
CA LEU A 102 14.89 6.62 18.48
C LEU A 102 13.95 7.80 18.77
N LYS A 103 12.64 7.58 18.75
CA LYS A 103 11.61 8.64 18.83
C LYS A 103 11.77 9.68 17.72
N LYS A 104 12.28 9.26 16.54
CA LYS A 104 12.58 10.09 15.38
C LYS A 104 12.18 9.38 14.08
N PRO A 105 11.73 10.13 13.03
CA PRO A 105 11.48 11.57 12.99
C PRO A 105 10.30 11.99 13.88
N ASP A 106 10.20 13.28 14.18
CA ASP A 106 9.00 13.86 14.84
C ASP A 106 7.88 14.01 13.82
N MET A 107 7.30 12.88 13.46
CA MET A 107 6.23 12.72 12.46
C MET A 107 5.21 11.75 13.01
N PRO A 108 3.91 12.10 13.05
CA PRO A 108 2.87 11.14 13.41
C PRO A 108 2.89 9.92 12.48
N PHE A 109 2.53 8.77 13.02
CA PHE A 109 2.51 7.52 12.24
C PHE A 109 1.41 6.57 12.67
N CYS A 110 1.03 5.69 11.76
CA CYS A 110 0.23 4.50 12.01
C CYS A 110 0.81 3.32 11.21
N LEU A 111 0.16 2.19 11.28
CA LEU A 111 0.60 0.96 10.62
C LEU A 111 -0.46 0.44 9.65
N ALA A 112 0.01 -0.15 8.55
CA ALA A 112 -0.78 -0.95 7.64
C ALA A 112 -0.19 -2.36 7.57
N TRP A 113 -0.92 -3.34 8.09
CA TRP A 113 -0.50 -4.74 8.02
C TRP A 113 -0.75 -5.31 6.64
N ALA A 114 0.34 -5.62 5.92
CA ALA A 114 0.32 -6.29 4.61
C ALA A 114 0.16 -7.80 4.79
N ASN A 115 -1.02 -8.22 5.22
CA ASN A 115 -1.39 -9.57 5.62
C ASN A 115 -1.60 -10.52 4.43
N HIS A 116 -0.58 -10.71 3.60
CA HIS A 116 -0.62 -11.62 2.45
C HIS A 116 0.72 -12.31 2.19
N SER A 117 0.68 -13.52 1.64
CA SER A 117 1.87 -14.28 1.28
C SER A 117 2.65 -13.62 0.15
N TRP A 118 3.97 -13.76 0.18
CA TRP A 118 4.85 -13.24 -0.86
C TRP A 118 5.30 -14.33 -1.81
N TYR A 119 5.31 -13.98 -3.10
CA TYR A 119 5.70 -14.88 -4.16
C TYR A 119 6.75 -14.24 -5.07
N LYS A 120 7.70 -15.04 -5.52
CA LYS A 120 8.66 -14.63 -6.53
C LYS A 120 7.94 -14.53 -7.86
N LYS A 121 7.63 -13.31 -8.30
CA LYS A 121 7.11 -13.08 -9.64
C LYS A 121 8.25 -13.25 -10.64
N SER A 122 8.08 -14.16 -11.59
CA SER A 122 9.03 -14.27 -12.70
C SER A 122 8.91 -13.06 -13.60
N TRP A 123 10.00 -12.35 -13.83
CA TRP A 123 10.10 -11.21 -14.76
C TRP A 123 9.70 -11.56 -16.20
N LYS A 124 9.63 -12.87 -16.52
CA LYS A 124 9.32 -13.38 -17.86
C LYS A 124 7.83 -13.67 -18.10
N THR A 125 6.98 -13.56 -17.11
CA THR A 125 5.55 -13.86 -17.28
C THR A 125 4.75 -12.57 -17.45
N ASN A 126 4.35 -12.29 -18.69
CA ASN A 126 3.46 -11.19 -19.11
C ASN A 126 2.00 -11.33 -18.63
N LYS A 127 1.74 -11.92 -17.48
CA LYS A 127 0.37 -12.06 -16.98
C LYS A 127 0.13 -11.11 -15.82
N SER A 128 -0.61 -10.06 -16.14
CA SER A 128 -1.15 -9.06 -15.26
C SER A 128 -2.46 -9.52 -14.64
N ASN A 129 -2.46 -10.58 -13.84
CA ASN A 129 -3.64 -10.92 -13.08
C ASN A 129 -3.24 -11.12 -11.63
N PHE A 130 -4.11 -10.75 -10.72
CA PHE A 130 -4.04 -11.07 -9.29
C PHE A 130 -3.95 -12.59 -9.04
N GLU A 131 -4.21 -13.40 -10.05
CA GLU A 131 -3.89 -14.81 -10.04
C GLU A 131 -2.40 -15.01 -10.25
N LEU A 132 -1.78 -15.66 -9.27
CA LEU A 132 -0.38 -16.04 -9.33
C LEU A 132 -0.16 -16.96 -10.56
N PRO A 133 0.87 -16.69 -11.38
CA PRO A 133 1.23 -17.59 -12.47
C PRO A 133 1.43 -19.01 -11.91
N ARG A 134 0.91 -20.02 -12.56
CA ARG A 134 1.20 -21.42 -12.22
C ARG A 134 2.72 -21.59 -12.13
N GLY A 135 3.21 -22.05 -10.97
CA GLY A 135 4.64 -22.24 -10.72
C GLY A 135 5.35 -21.02 -10.08
N SER A 136 4.63 -19.99 -9.60
CA SER A 136 5.24 -18.93 -8.77
C SER A 136 5.83 -19.55 -7.50
N LYS A 137 7.12 -19.30 -7.24
CA LYS A 137 7.78 -19.78 -6.03
C LYS A 137 7.29 -18.94 -4.83
N LEU A 138 6.73 -19.62 -3.82
CA LEU A 138 6.42 -19.01 -2.53
C LEU A 138 7.73 -18.56 -1.86
N LEU A 139 7.78 -17.30 -1.41
CA LEU A 139 8.90 -16.74 -0.66
C LEU A 139 8.61 -16.74 0.84
N VAL A 140 7.43 -16.23 1.20
CA VAL A 140 6.95 -16.20 2.58
C VAL A 140 5.45 -16.44 2.59
N GLU A 141 5.01 -17.37 3.41
CA GLU A 141 3.61 -17.66 3.64
C GLU A 141 3.05 -16.76 4.74
N GLN A 142 1.87 -16.20 4.52
CA GLN A 142 1.07 -15.57 5.57
C GLN A 142 0.26 -16.65 6.25
N THR A 143 0.46 -16.80 7.54
CA THR A 143 -0.29 -17.75 8.40
C THR A 143 -1.02 -17.00 9.52
N TYR A 144 -2.02 -17.65 10.09
CA TYR A 144 -2.82 -17.15 11.21
C TYR A 144 -2.88 -18.25 12.29
N PRO A 145 -1.82 -18.40 13.12
CA PRO A 145 -1.68 -19.54 14.04
C PRO A 145 -2.65 -19.55 15.23
N GLY A 146 -3.44 -18.50 15.41
CA GLY A 146 -4.41 -18.40 16.49
C GLY A 146 -4.03 -17.37 17.55
N ILE A 147 -4.65 -17.51 18.74
CA ILE A 147 -4.68 -16.46 19.76
C ILE A 147 -3.29 -16.11 20.31
N GLU A 148 -2.41 -17.08 20.45
CA GLU A 148 -1.05 -16.84 20.98
C GLU A 148 -0.23 -15.96 20.02
N ASP A 149 -0.39 -16.14 18.72
CA ASP A 149 0.26 -15.30 17.71
C ASP A 149 -0.39 -13.91 17.63
N ILE A 150 -1.70 -13.81 17.81
CA ILE A 150 -2.42 -12.54 17.91
C ILE A 150 -1.88 -11.72 19.08
N ASP A 151 -1.69 -12.35 20.24
CA ASP A 151 -1.10 -11.72 21.44
C ASP A 151 0.34 -11.31 21.18
N ALA A 152 1.16 -12.21 20.62
CA ALA A 152 2.56 -11.93 20.31
C ALA A 152 2.72 -10.76 19.33
N HIS A 153 1.84 -10.66 18.32
CA HIS A 153 1.80 -9.55 17.37
C HIS A 153 1.45 -8.22 18.05
N PHE A 154 0.46 -8.22 18.94
CA PHE A 154 0.09 -7.03 19.73
C PHE A 154 1.25 -6.56 20.61
N TYR A 155 1.82 -7.45 21.41
CA TYR A 155 2.90 -7.10 22.33
C TYR A 155 4.19 -6.69 21.63
N TYR A 156 4.47 -7.22 20.46
CA TYR A 156 5.57 -6.73 19.60
C TYR A 156 5.39 -5.26 19.21
N LEU A 157 4.17 -4.81 19.00
CA LEU A 157 3.86 -3.43 18.61
C LEU A 157 3.52 -2.50 19.77
N LEU A 158 3.50 -2.99 21.01
CA LEU A 158 3.00 -2.25 22.17
C LEU A 158 3.76 -0.93 22.41
N ASP A 159 5.08 -0.91 22.23
CA ASP A 159 5.89 0.32 22.36
C ASP A 159 5.52 1.37 21.30
N ALA A 160 5.14 0.92 20.10
CA ALA A 160 4.62 1.79 19.07
C ALA A 160 3.24 2.34 19.45
N PHE A 161 2.34 1.51 19.95
CA PHE A 161 1.00 1.91 20.38
C PHE A 161 1.01 2.91 21.54
N ARG A 162 2.01 2.84 22.40
CA ARG A 162 2.25 3.78 23.50
C ARG A 162 2.96 5.07 23.08
N ASP A 163 3.48 5.12 21.87
CA ASP A 163 4.16 6.32 21.38
C ASP A 163 3.15 7.46 21.16
N LYS A 164 3.45 8.65 21.71
CA LYS A 164 2.60 9.84 21.59
C LYS A 164 2.36 10.27 20.13
N ARG A 165 3.24 9.88 19.20
CA ARG A 165 3.13 10.16 17.77
C ARG A 165 2.21 9.17 17.05
N TYR A 166 1.77 8.07 17.71
CA TYR A 166 0.86 7.13 17.06
C TYR A 166 -0.45 7.83 16.69
N TYR A 167 -0.80 7.79 15.40
CA TYR A 167 -1.96 8.49 14.89
C TYR A 167 -3.27 7.87 15.39
N LYS A 168 -4.20 8.74 15.79
CA LYS A 168 -5.48 8.32 16.36
C LYS A 168 -6.65 8.96 15.61
N ILE A 169 -7.73 8.23 15.49
CA ILE A 169 -9.03 8.71 15.05
C ILE A 169 -10.00 8.52 16.23
N ASP A 170 -10.68 9.59 16.65
CA ASP A 170 -11.58 9.60 17.80
C ASP A 170 -10.92 9.00 19.07
N GLY A 171 -9.67 9.34 19.29
CA GLY A 171 -8.86 8.82 20.38
C GLY A 171 -8.36 7.38 20.22
N ARG A 172 -8.85 6.59 19.27
CA ARG A 172 -8.49 5.20 19.01
C ARG A 172 -7.30 5.09 18.03
N LEU A 173 -6.44 4.10 18.24
CA LEU A 173 -5.24 3.84 17.45
C LEU A 173 -5.61 3.39 16.03
N LEU A 174 -5.18 4.15 15.00
CA LEU A 174 -5.44 3.80 13.61
C LEU A 174 -4.60 2.60 13.17
N PHE A 175 -5.26 1.53 12.74
CA PHE A 175 -4.58 0.34 12.20
C PHE A 175 -5.25 -0.12 10.91
N VAL A 176 -4.47 -0.22 9.82
CA VAL A 176 -4.99 -0.59 8.50
C VAL A 176 -4.68 -2.06 8.21
N ILE A 177 -5.67 -2.79 7.68
CA ILE A 177 -5.53 -4.17 7.20
C ILE A 177 -5.57 -4.16 5.67
N TYR A 178 -4.50 -4.61 5.02
CA TYR A 178 -4.35 -4.55 3.56
C TYR A 178 -5.29 -5.50 2.83
N ALA A 179 -5.42 -6.73 3.31
CA ALA A 179 -6.27 -7.76 2.69
C ALA A 179 -7.34 -8.25 3.69
N PRO A 180 -8.34 -7.40 4.01
CA PRO A 180 -9.31 -7.68 5.06
C PRO A 180 -10.11 -8.97 4.81
N LEU A 181 -10.51 -9.22 3.56
CA LEU A 181 -11.28 -10.41 3.17
C LEU A 181 -10.48 -11.71 3.19
N LYS A 182 -9.15 -11.64 3.28
CA LYS A 182 -8.26 -12.82 3.37
C LYS A 182 -7.87 -13.14 4.81
N MET A 183 -8.29 -12.32 5.75
CA MET A 183 -7.95 -12.51 7.15
C MET A 183 -8.84 -13.58 7.77
N ILE A 184 -8.24 -14.70 8.12
CA ILE A 184 -8.91 -15.77 8.85
C ILE A 184 -9.14 -15.29 10.29
N ASP A 185 -10.31 -15.58 10.84
CA ASP A 185 -10.70 -15.25 12.21
C ASP A 185 -10.58 -13.75 12.54
N TRP A 186 -11.01 -12.88 11.61
CA TRP A 186 -10.98 -11.42 11.81
C TRP A 186 -11.64 -10.99 13.13
N GLN A 187 -12.79 -11.55 13.46
CA GLN A 187 -13.50 -11.18 14.69
C GLN A 187 -12.68 -11.51 15.94
N LEU A 188 -12.08 -12.71 15.99
CA LEU A 188 -11.19 -13.09 17.08
C LEU A 188 -10.01 -12.12 17.22
N PHE A 189 -9.37 -11.76 16.11
CA PHE A 189 -8.26 -10.80 16.12
C PHE A 189 -8.70 -9.43 16.63
N ARG A 190 -9.78 -8.88 16.07
CA ARG A 190 -10.34 -7.58 16.46
C ARG A 190 -10.66 -7.53 17.94
N ASP A 191 -11.45 -8.48 18.40
CA ASP A 191 -11.95 -8.50 19.78
C ASP A 191 -10.80 -8.70 20.77
N ARG A 192 -9.82 -9.57 20.43
CA ARG A 192 -8.65 -9.80 21.26
C ARG A 192 -7.75 -8.56 21.34
N TRP A 193 -7.53 -7.84 20.24
CA TRP A 193 -6.74 -6.61 20.27
C TRP A 193 -7.45 -5.47 21.03
N GLN A 194 -8.77 -5.39 20.97
CA GLN A 194 -9.53 -4.45 21.81
C GLN A 194 -9.38 -4.78 23.31
N GLU A 195 -9.49 -6.06 23.67
CA GLU A 195 -9.26 -6.53 25.04
C GLU A 195 -7.84 -6.21 25.55
N LEU A 196 -6.84 -6.56 24.77
CA LEU A 196 -5.43 -6.28 25.10
C LEU A 196 -5.16 -4.77 25.21
N ALA A 197 -5.72 -3.97 24.32
CA ALA A 197 -5.61 -2.52 24.40
C ALA A 197 -6.17 -1.98 25.71
N GLN A 198 -7.34 -2.44 26.12
CA GLN A 198 -7.96 -2.05 27.39
C GLN A 198 -7.09 -2.50 28.58
N LYS A 199 -6.57 -3.73 28.58
CA LYS A 199 -5.67 -4.25 29.59
C LYS A 199 -4.40 -3.40 29.74
N GLU A 200 -3.85 -2.91 28.61
CA GLU A 200 -2.63 -2.11 28.58
C GLU A 200 -2.88 -0.59 28.73
N GLY A 201 -4.13 -0.19 29.05
CA GLY A 201 -4.52 1.21 29.28
C GLY A 201 -4.54 2.06 27.99
N LEU A 202 -4.72 1.42 26.83
CA LEU A 202 -4.87 2.08 25.53
C LEU A 202 -6.35 2.31 25.22
N SER A 203 -6.65 3.30 24.37
CA SER A 203 -8.03 3.68 24.00
C SER A 203 -8.69 2.73 22.99
N GLY A 204 -8.07 1.60 22.65
CA GLY A 204 -8.54 0.68 21.62
C GLY A 204 -8.11 1.08 20.22
N PHE A 205 -8.59 0.33 19.23
CA PHE A 205 -8.22 0.47 17.83
C PHE A 205 -9.36 1.00 16.97
N TYR A 206 -9.01 1.79 15.98
CA TYR A 206 -9.83 2.14 14.83
C TYR A 206 -9.29 1.37 13.62
N PHE A 207 -10.01 0.33 13.21
CA PHE A 207 -9.58 -0.57 12.16
C PHE A 207 -10.10 -0.15 10.79
N VAL A 208 -9.20 -0.02 9.83
CA VAL A 208 -9.52 0.32 8.44
C VAL A 208 -9.18 -0.86 7.53
N GLY A 209 -10.17 -1.37 6.79
CA GLY A 209 -9.96 -2.36 5.74
C GLY A 209 -9.56 -1.68 4.43
N HIS A 210 -8.49 -2.15 3.77
CA HIS A 210 -8.08 -1.62 2.47
C HIS A 210 -8.64 -2.46 1.33
N THR A 211 -9.08 -1.80 0.25
CA THR A 211 -9.47 -2.46 -1.00
C THR A 211 -9.12 -1.62 -2.22
N MET A 212 -8.92 -2.28 -3.35
CA MET A 212 -8.79 -1.66 -4.67
C MET A 212 -10.02 -1.92 -5.55
N GLU A 213 -10.95 -2.75 -5.06
CA GLU A 213 -12.14 -3.17 -5.77
C GLU A 213 -13.39 -2.63 -5.07
N GLN A 214 -14.21 -1.92 -5.83
CA GLN A 214 -15.42 -1.26 -5.32
C GLN A 214 -16.43 -2.26 -4.76
N GLU A 215 -16.53 -3.42 -5.36
CA GLU A 215 -17.45 -4.49 -5.00
C GLU A 215 -17.25 -5.03 -3.58
N PHE A 216 -16.07 -4.87 -3.02
CA PHE A 216 -15.74 -5.37 -1.68
C PHE A 216 -15.97 -4.35 -0.55
N ILE A 217 -16.39 -3.12 -0.86
CA ILE A 217 -16.56 -2.08 0.17
C ILE A 217 -17.61 -2.49 1.18
N GLU A 218 -18.78 -2.94 0.70
CA GLU A 218 -19.88 -3.34 1.59
C GLU A 218 -19.54 -4.61 2.39
N ASP A 219 -18.84 -5.58 1.79
CA ASP A 219 -18.39 -6.78 2.50
C ASP A 219 -17.46 -6.41 3.67
N ILE A 220 -16.49 -5.49 3.44
CA ILE A 220 -15.58 -5.03 4.49
C ILE A 220 -16.31 -4.30 5.60
N LYS A 221 -17.28 -3.43 5.28
CA LYS A 221 -18.12 -2.77 6.27
C LYS A 221 -18.92 -3.79 7.11
N ASN A 222 -19.53 -4.78 6.44
CA ASN A 222 -20.32 -5.82 7.09
C ASN A 222 -19.47 -6.72 8.01
N MET A 223 -18.15 -6.82 7.79
CA MET A 223 -17.23 -7.49 8.70
C MET A 223 -16.98 -6.68 10.00
N GLY A 224 -17.45 -5.43 10.09
CA GLY A 224 -17.30 -4.60 11.27
C GLY A 224 -15.97 -3.84 11.35
N TYR A 225 -15.36 -3.51 10.21
CA TYR A 225 -14.31 -2.48 10.15
C TYR A 225 -14.93 -1.10 10.39
N ASP A 226 -14.21 -0.22 11.08
CA ASP A 226 -14.66 1.15 11.36
C ASP A 226 -14.74 2.00 10.08
N ALA A 227 -13.84 1.74 9.11
CA ALA A 227 -13.84 2.40 7.81
C ALA A 227 -13.17 1.55 6.73
N VAL A 228 -13.32 1.99 5.49
CA VAL A 228 -12.69 1.38 4.31
C VAL A 228 -11.78 2.38 3.62
N ASN A 229 -10.50 2.06 3.45
CA ASN A 229 -9.63 2.78 2.54
C ASN A 229 -9.79 2.23 1.13
N PHE A 230 -10.31 3.03 0.22
CA PHE A 230 -10.56 2.65 -1.16
C PHE A 230 -9.55 3.30 -2.11
N SER A 231 -8.73 2.48 -2.76
CA SER A 231 -7.73 2.90 -3.72
C SER A 231 -8.18 2.61 -5.15
N THR A 232 -8.52 3.66 -5.89
CA THR A 232 -9.16 3.56 -7.20
C THR A 232 -8.21 3.45 -8.39
N HIS A 233 -6.88 3.39 -8.18
CA HIS A 233 -5.93 3.39 -9.30
C HIS A 233 -6.11 2.18 -10.24
N HIS A 234 -6.61 1.04 -9.76
CA HIS A 234 -6.94 -0.11 -10.59
C HIS A 234 -8.10 0.15 -11.54
N GLN A 235 -9.05 1.01 -11.15
CA GLN A 235 -10.18 1.39 -12.02
C GLN A 235 -9.73 2.14 -13.28
N ALA A 236 -8.57 2.79 -13.23
CA ALA A 236 -7.97 3.40 -14.41
C ALA A 236 -7.57 2.37 -15.48
N PHE A 237 -7.43 1.10 -15.09
CA PHE A 237 -7.04 -0.01 -15.96
C PHE A 237 -8.16 -1.03 -16.06
N PRO A 238 -9.29 -0.70 -16.75
CA PRO A 238 -10.46 -1.56 -16.78
C PRO A 238 -10.10 -2.96 -17.25
N HIS A 239 -10.53 -3.95 -16.48
CA HIS A 239 -10.46 -5.34 -16.89
C HIS A 239 -11.34 -5.51 -18.12
N LYS A 240 -10.75 -5.88 -19.26
CA LYS A 240 -11.57 -6.38 -20.36
C LYS A 240 -12.15 -7.71 -19.88
N GLU A 241 -13.47 -7.82 -19.86
CA GLU A 241 -14.08 -9.12 -19.68
C GLU A 241 -13.42 -10.11 -20.63
N PRO A 242 -13.09 -11.33 -20.15
CA PRO A 242 -12.50 -12.32 -21.02
C PRO A 242 -13.47 -12.60 -22.17
N ALA A 243 -13.05 -12.28 -23.40
CA ALA A 243 -13.83 -12.63 -24.58
C ALA A 243 -14.14 -14.12 -24.52
N LYS A 244 -15.39 -14.52 -24.82
CA LYS A 244 -15.80 -15.92 -24.80
C LYS A 244 -15.45 -16.60 -26.13
N GLY A 245 -15.09 -17.90 -26.10
CA GLY A 245 -14.84 -18.69 -27.30
C GLY A 245 -13.51 -18.42 -28.02
N ILE A 246 -13.48 -18.55 -29.34
CA ILE A 246 -12.30 -18.38 -30.21
C ILE A 246 -11.69 -16.98 -30.05
N LEU A 247 -12.51 -15.97 -29.79
CA LEU A 247 -12.08 -14.59 -29.56
C LEU A 247 -11.26 -14.48 -28.26
N HIS A 248 -11.56 -15.28 -27.24
CA HIS A 248 -10.76 -15.39 -26.02
C HIS A 248 -9.35 -15.90 -26.34
N TYR A 249 -9.25 -16.96 -27.16
CA TYR A 249 -7.96 -17.55 -27.53
C TYR A 249 -7.11 -16.57 -28.35
N LEU A 250 -7.71 -15.88 -29.33
CA LEU A 250 -7.04 -14.88 -30.15
C LEU A 250 -6.64 -13.64 -29.32
N THR A 251 -7.47 -13.23 -28.38
CA THR A 251 -7.16 -12.10 -27.48
C THR A 251 -6.07 -12.49 -26.48
N ALA A 252 -6.08 -13.70 -25.96
CA ALA A 252 -5.03 -14.24 -25.10
C ALA A 252 -3.69 -14.36 -25.85
N LEU A 253 -3.72 -14.84 -27.11
CA LEU A 253 -2.55 -14.91 -27.98
C LEU A 253 -2.01 -13.50 -28.31
N LYS A 254 -2.88 -12.54 -28.65
CA LYS A 254 -2.51 -11.15 -28.87
C LYS A 254 -1.92 -10.47 -27.63
N ASN A 255 -2.48 -10.75 -26.46
CA ASN A 255 -1.97 -10.24 -25.19
C ASN A 255 -0.66 -10.90 -24.77
N SER A 256 -0.42 -12.18 -25.12
CA SER A 256 0.84 -12.88 -24.89
C SER A 256 1.97 -12.38 -25.82
N ILE A 257 1.62 -11.82 -26.98
CA ILE A 257 2.55 -11.24 -27.96
C ILE A 257 2.74 -9.75 -27.72
N SER A 258 1.83 -9.09 -26.97
CA SER A 258 1.96 -7.65 -26.67
C SER A 258 3.12 -7.42 -25.69
N LEU A 259 4.24 -6.98 -26.23
CA LEU A 259 5.45 -6.59 -25.48
C LEU A 259 5.34 -5.18 -24.89
N LYS A 260 4.13 -4.64 -24.73
CA LYS A 260 3.91 -3.26 -24.25
C LYS A 260 3.15 -3.26 -22.92
N PRO A 261 3.53 -2.39 -21.95
CA PRO A 261 2.80 -2.22 -20.72
C PRO A 261 1.39 -1.63 -20.99
N LYS A 262 0.50 -1.76 -20.01
CA LYS A 262 -0.81 -1.07 -20.06
C LYS A 262 -0.59 0.38 -19.67
N VAL A 263 -0.86 1.30 -20.60
CA VAL A 263 -0.67 2.74 -20.42
C VAL A 263 -2.02 3.43 -20.47
N VAL A 264 -2.28 4.28 -19.50
CA VAL A 264 -3.43 5.18 -19.45
C VAL A 264 -2.92 6.60 -19.21
N GLU A 265 -3.38 7.55 -19.99
CA GLU A 265 -3.07 8.97 -19.77
C GLU A 265 -3.63 9.40 -18.41
N TYR A 266 -2.81 10.10 -17.62
CA TYR A 266 -3.16 10.46 -16.25
C TYR A 266 -4.41 11.33 -16.18
N GLU A 267 -4.61 12.23 -17.15
CA GLU A 267 -5.83 13.03 -17.24
C GLU A 267 -7.10 12.18 -17.39
N LYS A 268 -7.04 11.15 -18.25
CA LYS A 268 -8.13 10.18 -18.40
C LYS A 268 -8.30 9.34 -17.13
N ALA A 269 -7.20 8.96 -16.49
CA ALA A 269 -7.24 8.19 -15.27
C ALA A 269 -7.96 8.93 -14.13
N ILE A 270 -7.81 10.25 -14.01
CA ILE A 270 -8.52 11.08 -13.02
C ILE A 270 -10.04 10.88 -13.13
N GLU A 271 -10.57 10.83 -14.35
CA GLU A 271 -12.01 10.61 -14.57
C GLU A 271 -12.44 9.18 -14.21
N LEU A 272 -11.62 8.19 -14.55
CA LEU A 272 -11.88 6.78 -14.27
C LEU A 272 -11.75 6.42 -12.78
N MET A 273 -10.94 7.17 -12.04
CA MET A 273 -10.73 6.98 -10.59
C MET A 273 -11.80 7.66 -9.71
N LYS A 274 -12.79 8.32 -10.28
CA LYS A 274 -13.93 8.90 -9.53
C LYS A 274 -14.82 7.79 -8.99
N SER A 275 -15.29 7.95 -7.75
CA SER A 275 -16.25 7.03 -7.15
C SER A 275 -17.27 7.77 -6.30
N ASN A 276 -18.52 7.31 -6.34
CA ASN A 276 -19.57 7.82 -5.45
C ASN A 276 -19.34 7.42 -3.99
N TYR A 277 -18.64 6.34 -3.73
CA TYR A 277 -18.27 5.91 -2.38
C TYR A 277 -17.42 6.95 -1.62
N PHE A 278 -16.74 7.85 -2.33
CA PHE A 278 -15.98 8.93 -1.66
C PHE A 278 -16.85 9.95 -0.92
N LYS A 279 -18.15 9.92 -1.12
CA LYS A 279 -19.12 10.73 -0.38
C LYS A 279 -19.57 10.08 0.93
N GLU A 280 -19.28 8.80 1.11
CA GLU A 280 -19.66 8.07 2.32
C GLU A 280 -18.69 8.37 3.45
N GLU A 281 -19.20 8.54 4.66
CA GLU A 281 -18.45 9.01 5.82
C GLU A 281 -17.25 8.12 6.12
N ASN A 282 -17.47 6.83 6.18
CA ASN A 282 -16.47 5.82 6.54
C ASN A 282 -15.71 5.21 5.34
N VAL A 283 -15.67 5.91 4.19
CA VAL A 283 -14.83 5.53 3.05
C VAL A 283 -13.74 6.59 2.84
N TYR A 284 -12.48 6.18 3.00
CA TYR A 284 -11.32 7.04 2.83
C TYR A 284 -10.72 6.88 1.44
N PRO A 285 -10.77 7.90 0.58
CA PRO A 285 -10.19 7.84 -0.75
C PRO A 285 -8.66 7.81 -0.69
N THR A 286 -8.04 7.25 -1.72
CA THR A 286 -6.59 7.32 -1.91
C THR A 286 -6.24 8.33 -2.99
N ILE A 287 -5.34 9.27 -2.69
CA ILE A 287 -4.76 10.21 -3.65
C ILE A 287 -3.60 9.51 -4.37
N ILE A 288 -3.62 9.50 -5.68
CA ILE A 288 -2.65 8.80 -6.55
C ILE A 288 -1.88 9.85 -7.39
N PRO A 289 -0.67 10.27 -6.98
CA PRO A 289 0.08 11.30 -7.70
C PRO A 289 0.65 10.77 -9.03
N ASN A 290 0.98 9.50 -9.08
CA ASN A 290 1.59 8.81 -10.20
C ASN A 290 1.54 7.30 -9.97
N TRP A 291 1.63 6.52 -11.04
CA TRP A 291 1.76 5.08 -10.94
C TRP A 291 2.56 4.53 -12.12
N ASP A 292 3.67 3.88 -11.83
CA ASP A 292 4.46 3.17 -12.84
C ASP A 292 5.05 1.89 -12.22
N HIS A 293 4.46 0.76 -12.57
CA HIS A 293 4.88 -0.54 -12.04
C HIS A 293 5.94 -1.24 -12.91
N THR A 294 6.38 -0.60 -14.00
CA THR A 294 7.32 -1.21 -14.95
C THR A 294 8.71 -1.51 -14.39
N PRO A 295 9.27 -0.78 -13.41
CA PRO A 295 10.53 -1.16 -12.78
C PRO A 295 10.50 -2.55 -12.15
N ARG A 296 9.33 -3.00 -11.67
CA ARG A 296 9.13 -4.35 -11.08
C ARG A 296 8.59 -5.38 -12.06
N SER A 297 7.85 -4.97 -13.09
CA SER A 297 7.05 -5.87 -13.92
C SER A 297 7.36 -5.81 -15.41
N GLY A 298 8.28 -4.93 -15.83
CA GLY A 298 8.60 -4.75 -17.25
C GLY A 298 7.35 -4.46 -18.08
N THR A 299 7.22 -5.13 -19.22
CA THR A 299 6.07 -4.99 -20.14
C THR A 299 4.74 -5.47 -19.56
N GLY A 300 4.74 -6.23 -18.47
CA GLY A 300 3.51 -6.60 -17.73
C GLY A 300 3.02 -5.52 -16.75
N GLY A 301 3.69 -4.37 -16.69
CA GLY A 301 3.36 -3.28 -15.78
C GLY A 301 2.19 -2.41 -16.25
N TYR A 302 1.69 -1.61 -15.30
CA TYR A 302 0.65 -0.59 -15.49
C TYR A 302 1.28 0.78 -15.31
N ILE A 303 0.89 1.74 -16.15
CA ILE A 303 1.44 3.10 -16.14
C ILE A 303 0.31 4.13 -16.22
N LEU A 304 0.29 5.07 -15.29
CA LEU A 304 -0.41 6.34 -15.42
C LEU A 304 0.56 7.35 -16.05
N HIS A 305 0.40 7.61 -17.34
CA HIS A 305 1.35 8.38 -18.15
C HIS A 305 1.00 9.87 -18.14
N GLY A 306 2.04 10.72 -18.19
CA GLY A 306 1.86 12.17 -18.37
C GLY A 306 1.33 12.90 -17.13
N SER A 307 1.56 12.38 -15.91
CA SER A 307 1.22 13.13 -14.70
C SER A 307 2.03 14.42 -14.61
N THR A 308 1.35 15.52 -14.28
CA THR A 308 1.94 16.85 -14.04
C THR A 308 1.41 17.41 -12.71
N PRO A 309 2.08 18.41 -12.10
CA PRO A 309 1.57 19.06 -10.90
C PRO A 309 0.14 19.61 -11.06
N ASP A 310 -0.21 20.15 -12.22
CA ASP A 310 -1.55 20.68 -12.47
C ASP A 310 -2.62 19.58 -12.57
N LEU A 311 -2.31 18.48 -13.25
CA LEU A 311 -3.18 17.31 -13.29
C LEU A 311 -3.32 16.67 -11.92
N PHE A 312 -2.23 16.61 -11.14
CA PHE A 312 -2.29 16.13 -9.76
C PHE A 312 -3.18 17.03 -8.90
N ARG A 313 -3.07 18.36 -9.02
CA ARG A 313 -3.96 19.32 -8.37
C ARG A 313 -5.43 19.09 -8.75
N LYS A 314 -5.71 18.84 -10.05
CA LYS A 314 -7.06 18.47 -10.52
C LYS A 314 -7.58 17.21 -9.84
N HIS A 315 -6.74 16.17 -9.70
CA HIS A 315 -7.10 14.94 -9.00
C HIS A 315 -7.41 15.18 -7.53
N VAL A 316 -6.52 15.88 -6.80
CA VAL A 316 -6.71 16.22 -5.38
C VAL A 316 -8.01 17.01 -5.19
N ASN A 317 -8.24 18.05 -6.00
CA ASN A 317 -9.45 18.86 -5.91
C ASN A 317 -10.74 18.05 -6.14
N SER A 318 -10.69 17.08 -7.05
CA SER A 318 -11.82 16.16 -7.30
C SER A 318 -12.15 15.32 -6.07
N ILE A 319 -11.14 14.82 -5.36
CA ILE A 319 -11.32 14.06 -4.10
C ILE A 319 -11.84 14.99 -3.00
N LEU A 320 -11.22 16.14 -2.78
CA LEU A 320 -11.61 17.10 -1.76
C LEU A 320 -13.04 17.63 -1.94
N TYR A 321 -13.49 17.79 -3.19
CA TYR A 321 -14.88 18.16 -3.49
C TYR A 321 -15.87 17.12 -2.97
N ASN A 322 -15.60 15.85 -3.17
CA ASN A 322 -16.44 14.77 -2.65
C ASN A 322 -16.41 14.70 -1.11
N MET A 323 -15.26 14.95 -0.50
CA MET A 323 -15.12 14.94 0.97
C MET A 323 -15.86 16.10 1.66
N LYS A 324 -15.91 17.29 1.03
CA LYS A 324 -16.65 18.45 1.57
C LYS A 324 -18.15 18.21 1.70
N ASN A 325 -18.68 17.29 0.93
CA ASN A 325 -20.11 16.94 0.94
C ASN A 325 -20.41 15.72 1.81
N LYS A 326 -19.43 15.25 2.62
CA LYS A 326 -19.70 14.22 3.64
C LYS A 326 -20.53 14.83 4.77
N PRO A 327 -21.42 14.05 5.39
CA PRO A 327 -22.05 14.45 6.63
C PRO A 327 -20.99 14.88 7.64
N GLN A 328 -21.19 16.01 8.28
CA GLN A 328 -20.34 16.45 9.39
C GLN A 328 -21.07 16.06 10.67
N GLU A 329 -20.51 15.14 11.42
CA GLU A 329 -20.85 14.93 12.82
C GLU A 329 -19.90 15.70 13.73
#